data_3e59b8ef2cdc0f75252e73d7751bce86
#
_entry.id   3e59b8ef2cdc0f75252e73d7751bce86
#
_cell.length_a   1.000
_cell.length_b   1.000
_cell.length_c   1.000
_cell.angle_alpha   90.00
_cell.angle_beta   90.00
_cell.angle_gamma   90.00
#
_symmetry.space_group_name_H-M   'P 1'
#
loop_
_entity.id
_entity.type
_entity.pdbx_description
1 polymer ?
#
loop_
_entity_poly.entity_id
_entity_poly.type
_entity_poly.pdbx_seq_one_letter_code
_entity_poly.pdbx_strand_id
1 'polypeptide(L)'
;MNRTVGNLFSDLEELDPSLKTRPQMHGKLARRQTMPQPYSQRALFSAMASGEVALFDNFPSPITNSSTSSPVRQMETVLKRMGRHKRFNVRCGPSGSSKYLNGHELVQRWNSSRAMVNVTDLHIRNTAIERLADPTNLSWFNVLPDCAEDAAAQEMMSLVVSSRGCVSDSHSDAPDSSNYCFTGEKVWLYWDTFEGQKLGLEDCSVDTVFTECSFDMSRFLKLRSARWLRISEGQALFLPGEYTHKVVTTKQYLGVGSFYVSLPNSLRSLSRWTLHGPLWSQGQATNTEDQALVDITQQVKKTIKKLRKRSTKCKQRLGYDYLPHALENWHRSTGKRQQQKILASAPFSDYMQLLHEVGRNC
;
A
#
# COMPACT_ATOMS: atom_id res chain seq x y z
N MET A 1 -2.42 17.23 -23.18
CA MET A 1 -2.76 16.52 -21.94
C MET A 1 -3.97 15.60 -22.09
N ASN A 2 -5.16 16.09 -22.46
CA ASN A 2 -6.38 15.27 -22.55
C ASN A 2 -6.29 14.08 -23.53
N ARG A 3 -5.58 14.24 -24.65
CA ARG A 3 -5.41 13.19 -25.67
C ARG A 3 -4.58 12.00 -25.13
N THR A 4 -3.60 12.29 -24.29
CA THR A 4 -2.74 11.28 -23.66
C THR A 4 -3.49 10.44 -22.62
N VAL A 5 -4.37 11.07 -21.83
CA VAL A 5 -5.23 10.36 -20.86
C VAL A 5 -6.26 9.49 -21.57
N GLY A 6 -6.88 10.01 -22.64
CA GLY A 6 -7.83 9.24 -23.43
C GLY A 6 -7.21 7.97 -24.02
N ASN A 7 -6.02 8.08 -24.61
CA ASN A 7 -5.32 6.93 -25.15
C ASN A 7 -4.97 5.90 -24.06
N LEU A 8 -4.47 6.37 -22.91
CA LEU A 8 -4.17 5.47 -21.78
C LEU A 8 -5.42 4.69 -21.34
N PHE A 9 -6.55 5.37 -21.17
CA PHE A 9 -7.77 4.69 -20.71
C PHE A 9 -8.41 3.80 -21.78
N SER A 10 -8.19 4.08 -23.08
CA SER A 10 -8.52 3.13 -24.16
C SER A 10 -7.68 1.84 -24.06
N ASP A 11 -6.37 1.98 -23.84
CA ASP A 11 -5.48 0.82 -23.65
C ASP A 11 -5.86 0.03 -22.37
N LEU A 12 -6.29 0.71 -21.31
CA LEU A 12 -6.75 0.08 -20.09
C LEU A 12 -8.09 -0.68 -20.28
N GLU A 13 -9.01 -0.12 -21.07
CA GLU A 13 -10.28 -0.77 -21.42
C GLU A 13 -10.06 -2.08 -22.21
N GLU A 14 -9.04 -2.14 -23.07
CA GLU A 14 -8.64 -3.38 -23.75
C GLU A 14 -8.14 -4.46 -22.77
N LEU A 15 -7.48 -4.06 -21.68
CA LEU A 15 -6.95 -4.97 -20.67
C LEU A 15 -8.01 -5.35 -19.63
N ASP A 16 -8.91 -4.43 -19.31
CA ASP A 16 -10.00 -4.61 -18.35
C ASP A 16 -11.23 -3.81 -18.79
N PRO A 17 -12.25 -4.47 -19.36
CA PRO A 17 -13.46 -3.81 -19.84
C PRO A 17 -14.25 -3.02 -18.78
N SER A 18 -14.03 -3.31 -17.48
CA SER A 18 -14.67 -2.54 -16.39
C SER A 18 -14.16 -1.09 -16.34
N LEU A 19 -13.02 -0.80 -16.96
CA LEU A 19 -12.41 0.53 -17.03
C LEU A 19 -12.90 1.37 -18.22
N LYS A 20 -13.97 0.94 -18.87
CA LYS A 20 -14.58 1.64 -20.00
C LYS A 20 -14.84 3.10 -19.68
N THR A 21 -14.33 3.98 -20.55
CA THR A 21 -14.52 5.41 -20.42
C THR A 21 -15.26 6.01 -21.64
N ARG A 22 -15.82 7.19 -21.44
CA ARG A 22 -16.41 8.00 -22.51
C ARG A 22 -15.59 9.28 -22.65
N PRO A 23 -15.52 9.92 -23.83
CA PRO A 23 -14.73 11.13 -24.06
C PRO A 23 -14.96 12.25 -23.02
N GLN A 24 -16.21 12.43 -22.58
CA GLN A 24 -16.55 13.44 -21.56
C GLN A 24 -15.93 13.15 -20.18
N MET A 25 -15.46 11.93 -19.89
CA MET A 25 -14.82 11.56 -18.65
C MET A 25 -13.33 11.92 -18.64
N HIS A 26 -12.69 12.04 -19.80
CA HIS A 26 -11.24 12.23 -19.91
C HIS A 26 -10.77 13.52 -19.24
N GLY A 27 -11.55 14.59 -19.31
CA GLY A 27 -11.24 15.84 -18.62
C GLY A 27 -11.30 15.73 -17.08
N LYS A 28 -12.21 14.90 -16.55
CA LYS A 28 -12.25 14.61 -15.11
C LYS A 28 -11.09 13.73 -14.69
N LEU A 29 -10.76 12.71 -15.46
CA LEU A 29 -9.62 11.82 -15.22
C LEU A 29 -8.30 12.59 -15.21
N ALA A 30 -8.10 13.50 -16.18
CA ALA A 30 -6.89 14.32 -16.23
C ALA A 30 -6.68 15.14 -14.94
N ARG A 31 -7.75 15.67 -14.35
CA ARG A 31 -7.68 16.44 -13.07
C ARG A 31 -7.50 15.56 -11.83
N ARG A 32 -7.67 14.25 -11.96
CA ARG A 32 -7.58 13.29 -10.86
C ARG A 32 -6.31 12.46 -10.87
N GLN A 33 -5.40 12.79 -11.76
CA GLN A 33 -4.10 12.15 -11.79
C GLN A 33 -3.23 12.63 -10.63
N THR A 34 -2.72 11.68 -9.85
CA THR A 34 -1.65 11.94 -8.90
C THR A 34 -0.33 11.96 -9.64
N MET A 35 0.31 13.11 -9.63
CA MET A 35 1.60 13.30 -10.29
C MET A 35 2.74 12.92 -9.35
N PRO A 36 3.83 12.36 -9.88
CA PRO A 36 5.01 12.08 -9.08
C PRO A 36 5.64 13.40 -8.59
N GLN A 37 6.24 13.33 -7.39
CA GLN A 37 7.00 14.40 -6.79
C GLN A 37 8.41 13.92 -6.44
N PRO A 38 9.42 14.81 -6.38
CA PRO A 38 10.75 14.42 -5.96
C PRO A 38 10.73 13.79 -4.57
N TYR A 39 11.42 12.66 -4.42
CA TYR A 39 11.54 12.02 -3.12
C TYR A 39 12.37 12.88 -2.17
N SER A 40 11.85 13.03 -0.97
CA SER A 40 12.60 13.39 0.23
C SER A 40 11.93 12.71 1.44
N GLN A 41 12.70 12.42 2.46
CA GLN A 41 12.15 11.86 3.70
C GLN A 41 11.08 12.80 4.30
N ARG A 42 11.27 14.11 4.15
CA ARG A 42 10.29 15.12 4.56
C ARG A 42 8.98 14.99 3.80
N ALA A 43 9.03 14.86 2.47
CA ALA A 43 7.84 14.70 1.65
C ALA A 43 7.09 13.41 1.98
N LEU A 44 7.80 12.31 2.18
CA LEU A 44 7.21 11.02 2.58
C LEU A 44 6.50 11.13 3.94
N PHE A 45 7.17 11.65 4.96
CA PHE A 45 6.55 11.77 6.29
C PHE A 45 5.41 12.80 6.32
N SER A 46 5.48 13.85 5.50
CA SER A 46 4.37 14.78 5.32
C SER A 46 3.13 14.07 4.72
N ALA A 47 3.33 13.26 3.68
CA ALA A 47 2.24 12.46 3.09
C ALA A 47 1.65 11.47 4.11
N MET A 48 2.51 10.77 4.86
CA MET A 48 2.09 9.87 5.94
C MET A 48 1.25 10.62 6.99
N ALA A 49 1.72 11.76 7.48
CA ALA A 49 1.04 12.56 8.50
C ALA A 49 -0.29 13.16 8.00
N SER A 50 -0.41 13.40 6.70
CA SER A 50 -1.64 13.85 6.06
C SER A 50 -2.58 12.70 5.68
N GLY A 51 -2.09 11.45 5.69
CA GLY A 51 -2.83 10.29 5.21
C GLY A 51 -3.14 10.38 3.70
N GLU A 52 -2.22 10.97 2.94
CA GLU A 52 -2.36 11.18 1.50
C GLU A 52 -1.54 10.16 0.72
N VAL A 53 -2.10 9.69 -0.39
CA VAL A 53 -1.37 8.86 -1.34
C VAL A 53 -0.30 9.70 -2.02
N ALA A 54 0.93 9.21 -2.07
CA ALA A 54 2.05 9.91 -2.68
C ALA A 54 2.84 9.00 -3.63
N LEU A 55 3.18 9.55 -4.79
CA LEU A 55 4.07 8.93 -5.77
C LEU A 55 5.38 9.73 -5.81
N PHE A 56 6.50 9.05 -5.67
CA PHE A 56 7.82 9.66 -5.59
C PHE A 56 8.70 9.27 -6.76
N ASP A 57 9.31 10.27 -7.41
CA ASP A 57 10.42 10.07 -8.34
C ASP A 57 11.75 9.96 -7.61
N ASN A 58 12.69 9.26 -8.21
CA ASN A 58 14.06 9.11 -7.69
C ASN A 58 14.10 8.54 -6.26
N PHE A 59 13.17 7.65 -5.94
CA PHE A 59 13.20 6.97 -4.66
C PHE A 59 14.46 6.09 -4.58
N PRO A 60 15.18 6.08 -3.45
CA PRO A 60 16.34 5.20 -3.30
C PRO A 60 15.95 3.74 -3.52
N SER A 61 16.67 3.05 -4.40
CA SER A 61 16.40 1.64 -4.64
C SER A 61 16.49 0.85 -3.33
N PRO A 62 15.48 0.03 -3.01
CA PRO A 62 15.51 -0.83 -1.83
C PRO A 62 16.49 -2.01 -1.98
N ILE A 63 17.13 -2.15 -3.13
CA ILE A 63 18.14 -3.17 -3.37
C ILE A 63 19.50 -2.52 -3.47
N THR A 64 20.43 -3.02 -2.66
CA THR A 64 21.82 -2.56 -2.67
C THR A 64 22.51 -3.02 -3.95
N ASN A 65 23.02 -2.08 -4.73
CA ASN A 65 23.82 -2.36 -5.93
C ASN A 65 25.23 -2.84 -5.53
N SER A 66 25.36 -4.08 -5.13
CA SER A 66 26.66 -4.68 -4.84
C SER A 66 27.37 -5.28 -6.08
N SER A 67 26.70 -5.26 -7.23
CA SER A 67 27.23 -5.82 -8.48
C SER A 67 26.94 -4.90 -9.67
N THR A 68 27.72 -5.07 -10.73
CA THR A 68 27.58 -4.38 -12.02
C THR A 68 26.31 -4.75 -12.81
N SER A 69 25.53 -5.73 -12.33
CA SER A 69 24.27 -6.14 -12.95
C SER A 69 23.09 -5.30 -12.43
N SER A 70 22.13 -5.02 -13.32
CA SER A 70 20.92 -4.31 -12.92
C SER A 70 20.16 -5.04 -11.81
N PRO A 71 19.43 -4.35 -10.92
CA PRO A 71 18.62 -4.96 -9.86
C PRO A 71 17.68 -6.06 -10.38
N VAL A 72 17.12 -5.88 -11.57
CA VAL A 72 16.25 -6.86 -12.24
C VAL A 72 16.99 -8.16 -12.51
N ARG A 73 18.18 -8.11 -13.09
CA ARG A 73 19.00 -9.32 -13.36
C ARG A 73 19.45 -10.01 -12.08
N GLN A 74 19.74 -9.25 -11.04
CA GLN A 74 20.06 -9.82 -9.72
C GLN A 74 18.86 -10.61 -9.18
N MET A 75 17.66 -10.03 -9.20
CA MET A 75 16.43 -10.70 -8.76
C MET A 75 16.12 -11.94 -9.59
N GLU A 76 16.19 -11.85 -10.91
CA GLU A 76 16.00 -13.02 -11.78
C GLU A 76 16.98 -14.15 -11.43
N THR A 77 18.24 -13.80 -11.20
CA THR A 77 19.28 -14.77 -10.82
C THR A 77 18.96 -15.43 -9.48
N VAL A 78 18.51 -14.64 -8.51
CA VAL A 78 18.14 -15.15 -7.19
C VAL A 78 16.90 -16.04 -7.29
N LEU A 79 15.85 -15.60 -7.98
CA LEU A 79 14.63 -16.40 -8.20
C LEU A 79 14.96 -17.73 -8.89
N LYS A 80 15.82 -17.73 -9.90
CA LYS A 80 16.28 -18.97 -10.56
C LYS A 80 17.03 -19.90 -9.61
N ARG A 81 17.89 -19.34 -8.74
CA ARG A 81 18.64 -20.12 -7.73
C ARG A 81 17.76 -20.67 -6.63
N MET A 82 16.78 -19.89 -6.16
CA MET A 82 15.79 -20.35 -5.17
C MET A 82 14.90 -21.46 -5.73
N GLY A 83 14.84 -21.57 -7.06
CA GLY A 83 13.84 -22.33 -7.79
C GLY A 83 13.88 -23.83 -7.70
N ARG A 84 14.97 -24.44 -7.25
CA ARG A 84 15.05 -25.92 -7.27
C ARG A 84 14.18 -26.60 -6.19
N HIS A 85 13.89 -25.94 -5.09
CA HIS A 85 13.22 -26.57 -3.94
C HIS A 85 12.02 -25.76 -3.40
N LYS A 86 11.88 -24.48 -3.75
CA LYS A 86 10.79 -23.63 -3.26
C LYS A 86 9.76 -23.38 -4.36
N ARG A 87 8.50 -23.69 -4.07
CA ARG A 87 7.37 -23.40 -4.96
C ARG A 87 6.58 -22.22 -4.42
N PHE A 88 6.15 -21.36 -5.31
CA PHE A 88 5.38 -20.18 -5.02
C PHE A 88 3.96 -20.34 -5.59
N ASN A 89 2.98 -19.87 -4.84
CA ASN A 89 1.62 -19.76 -5.35
C ASN A 89 1.56 -18.57 -6.32
N VAL A 90 1.28 -18.84 -7.58
CA VAL A 90 1.26 -17.86 -8.66
C VAL A 90 -0.09 -17.91 -9.33
N ARG A 91 -0.73 -16.76 -9.46
CA ARG A 91 -1.93 -16.65 -10.30
C ARG A 91 -1.51 -16.67 -11.77
N CYS A 92 -2.09 -17.56 -12.55
CA CYS A 92 -1.73 -17.77 -13.94
C CYS A 92 -2.95 -17.65 -14.85
N GLY A 93 -2.73 -17.04 -16.03
CA GLY A 93 -3.75 -16.87 -17.06
C GLY A 93 -4.84 -15.86 -16.71
N PRO A 94 -5.75 -15.58 -17.64
CA PRO A 94 -6.82 -14.58 -17.47
C PRO A 94 -7.79 -14.93 -16.33
N SER A 95 -7.98 -16.21 -16.05
CA SER A 95 -8.86 -16.70 -14.97
C SER A 95 -8.24 -16.57 -13.58
N GLY A 96 -6.97 -16.16 -13.48
CA GLY A 96 -6.28 -16.05 -12.20
C GLY A 96 -6.11 -17.39 -11.45
N SER A 97 -6.15 -18.54 -12.15
CA SER A 97 -6.00 -19.86 -11.52
C SER A 97 -4.66 -19.97 -10.80
N SER A 98 -4.69 -20.42 -9.55
CA SER A 98 -3.48 -20.62 -8.74
C SER A 98 -2.68 -21.83 -9.22
N LYS A 99 -1.39 -21.65 -9.39
CA LYS A 99 -0.41 -22.71 -9.68
C LYS A 99 0.80 -22.57 -8.80
N TYR A 100 1.39 -23.70 -8.42
CA TYR A 100 2.65 -23.70 -7.71
C TYR A 100 3.81 -23.77 -8.72
N LEU A 101 4.56 -22.68 -8.86
CA LEU A 101 5.74 -22.60 -9.73
C LEU A 101 7.01 -22.47 -8.89
N ASN A 102 8.10 -23.00 -9.37
CA ASN A 102 9.42 -22.68 -8.83
C ASN A 102 9.96 -21.37 -9.46
N GLY A 103 11.06 -20.83 -8.91
CA GLY A 103 11.57 -19.54 -9.36
C GLY A 103 12.06 -19.55 -10.83
N HIS A 104 12.52 -20.68 -11.34
CA HIS A 104 12.91 -20.78 -12.75
C HIS A 104 11.68 -20.77 -13.67
N GLU A 105 10.64 -21.52 -13.33
CA GLU A 105 9.38 -21.54 -14.06
C GLU A 105 8.70 -20.17 -14.02
N LEU A 106 8.73 -19.47 -12.86
CA LEU A 106 8.20 -18.14 -12.73
C LEU A 106 8.89 -17.14 -13.67
N VAL A 107 10.24 -17.11 -13.67
CA VAL A 107 11.01 -16.22 -14.55
C VAL A 107 10.78 -16.56 -16.02
N GLN A 108 10.76 -17.84 -16.37
CA GLN A 108 10.51 -18.28 -17.75
C GLN A 108 9.13 -17.83 -18.24
N ARG A 109 8.10 -18.00 -17.42
CA ARG A 109 6.73 -17.56 -17.75
C ARG A 109 6.60 -16.05 -17.80
N TRP A 110 7.19 -15.37 -16.83
CA TRP A 110 7.17 -13.90 -16.80
C TRP A 110 7.84 -13.30 -18.05
N ASN A 111 8.93 -13.89 -18.54
CA ASN A 111 9.59 -13.47 -19.78
C ASN A 111 8.86 -13.92 -21.06
N SER A 112 7.83 -14.74 -20.95
CA SER A 112 7.07 -15.22 -22.10
C SER A 112 5.88 -14.31 -22.40
N SER A 113 5.76 -13.84 -23.63
CA SER A 113 4.60 -13.08 -24.08
C SER A 113 3.29 -13.86 -24.09
N ARG A 114 3.36 -15.19 -23.98
CA ARG A 114 2.20 -16.10 -24.04
C ARG A 114 1.67 -16.55 -22.68
N ALA A 115 2.39 -16.28 -21.62
CA ALA A 115 2.02 -16.73 -20.28
C ALA A 115 1.77 -15.54 -19.37
N MET A 116 0.56 -15.45 -18.83
CA MET A 116 0.27 -14.45 -17.79
C MET A 116 0.60 -15.03 -16.42
N VAL A 117 1.37 -14.30 -15.64
CA VAL A 117 1.67 -14.58 -14.23
C VAL A 117 1.45 -13.33 -13.40
N ASN A 118 0.86 -13.51 -12.23
CA ASN A 118 0.68 -12.44 -11.25
C ASN A 118 1.03 -12.98 -9.87
N VAL A 119 2.05 -12.38 -9.26
CA VAL A 119 2.48 -12.63 -7.89
C VAL A 119 2.49 -11.29 -7.20
N THR A 120 1.64 -11.12 -6.21
CA THR A 120 1.53 -9.87 -5.44
C THR A 120 2.23 -9.97 -4.09
N ASP A 121 2.36 -11.19 -3.55
CA ASP A 121 2.77 -11.44 -2.16
C ASP A 121 3.85 -12.51 -2.05
N LEU A 122 4.89 -12.43 -2.87
CA LEU A 122 6.04 -13.29 -2.69
C LEU A 122 6.89 -12.78 -1.52
N HIS A 123 6.61 -13.26 -0.33
CA HIS A 123 7.39 -12.89 0.85
C HIS A 123 8.86 -13.21 0.66
N ILE A 124 9.70 -12.18 0.78
CA ILE A 124 11.15 -12.31 0.60
C ILE A 124 11.90 -12.51 1.91
N ARG A 125 11.23 -12.43 3.06
CA ARG A 125 11.83 -12.65 4.36
C ARG A 125 12.42 -14.07 4.48
N ASN A 126 13.60 -14.18 5.08
CA ASN A 126 14.38 -15.42 5.17
C ASN A 126 14.73 -16.04 3.80
N THR A 127 14.72 -15.23 2.76
CA THR A 127 15.12 -15.66 1.42
C THR A 127 16.45 -15.03 1.00
N ALA A 128 17.03 -15.53 -0.08
CA ALA A 128 18.25 -14.92 -0.63
C ALA A 128 18.00 -13.49 -1.16
N ILE A 129 16.74 -13.13 -1.48
CA ILE A 129 16.36 -11.79 -1.95
C ILE A 129 16.40 -10.79 -0.80
N GLU A 130 16.02 -11.19 0.41
CA GLU A 130 16.07 -10.33 1.60
C GLU A 130 17.47 -9.78 1.85
N ARG A 131 18.51 -10.57 1.55
CA ARG A 131 19.91 -10.14 1.68
C ARG A 131 20.31 -9.06 0.67
N LEU A 132 19.58 -8.95 -0.43
CA LEU A 132 19.79 -7.92 -1.45
C LEU A 132 18.94 -6.68 -1.16
N ALA A 133 17.86 -6.84 -0.43
CA ALA A 133 16.99 -5.72 -0.07
C ALA A 133 17.64 -4.88 1.03
N ASP A 134 17.67 -3.57 0.83
CA ASP A 134 17.95 -2.65 1.91
C ASP A 134 16.65 -2.41 2.68
N PRO A 135 16.48 -3.02 3.87
CA PRO A 135 15.26 -2.85 4.65
C PRO A 135 15.06 -1.40 5.05
N THR A 136 16.08 -0.56 4.90
CA THR A 136 16.06 0.83 5.34
C THR A 136 15.19 1.73 4.49
N ASN A 137 14.85 1.35 3.28
CA ASN A 137 14.16 2.21 2.33
C ASN A 137 12.64 1.97 2.22
N LEU A 138 12.12 0.81 2.65
CA LEU A 138 10.68 0.52 2.59
C LEU A 138 10.08 0.03 3.92
N SER A 139 10.85 -0.64 4.76
CA SER A 139 10.36 -1.27 6.00
C SER A 139 10.65 -0.49 7.28
N TRP A 140 11.38 0.61 7.18
CA TRP A 140 11.82 1.37 8.36
C TRP A 140 10.71 2.09 9.12
N PHE A 141 9.57 2.26 8.51
CA PHE A 141 8.48 3.04 9.07
C PHE A 141 7.58 2.23 9.99
N ASN A 142 7.82 0.92 10.07
CA ASN A 142 6.99 0.05 10.90
C ASN A 142 7.25 0.30 12.38
N VAL A 143 6.20 0.66 13.11
CA VAL A 143 6.24 0.87 14.56
C VAL A 143 5.91 -0.38 15.36
N LEU A 144 5.63 -1.49 14.67
CA LEU A 144 5.20 -2.75 15.26
C LEU A 144 6.29 -3.85 15.37
N PRO A 145 7.62 -3.57 15.28
CA PRO A 145 8.63 -4.62 15.26
C PRO A 145 8.62 -5.52 16.49
N ASP A 146 8.07 -5.03 17.60
CA ASP A 146 8.04 -5.77 18.87
C ASP A 146 6.67 -6.42 19.16
N CYS A 147 5.66 -6.24 18.29
CA CYS A 147 4.30 -6.75 18.53
C CYS A 147 4.09 -8.19 18.15
N ALA A 148 5.08 -8.82 17.59
CA ALA A 148 4.77 -10.01 16.86
C ALA A 148 5.56 -11.20 17.36
N GLU A 149 4.99 -11.88 18.28
CA GLU A 149 5.03 -13.34 18.28
C GLU A 149 4.33 -13.89 17.02
N ASP A 150 3.36 -13.17 16.45
CA ASP A 150 2.77 -13.47 15.14
C ASP A 150 3.57 -12.82 14.01
N ALA A 151 4.38 -13.61 13.36
CA ALA A 151 5.20 -13.20 12.21
C ALA A 151 4.37 -12.64 11.02
N ALA A 152 3.07 -12.85 11.00
CA ALA A 152 2.16 -12.36 9.97
C ALA A 152 1.91 -10.85 10.05
N ALA A 153 2.02 -10.23 11.22
CA ALA A 153 1.84 -8.79 11.41
C ALA A 153 3.14 -7.99 11.23
N GLN A 154 4.27 -8.69 11.03
CA GLN A 154 5.55 -8.04 10.80
C GLN A 154 5.70 -7.68 9.34
N GLU A 155 6.47 -6.63 9.09
CA GLU A 155 6.99 -6.19 7.81
C GLU A 155 6.93 -7.25 6.71
N MET A 156 5.88 -7.21 5.94
CA MET A 156 5.78 -8.09 4.79
C MET A 156 6.38 -7.37 3.60
N MET A 157 7.71 -7.46 3.46
CA MET A 157 8.32 -7.10 2.20
C MET A 157 8.07 -8.23 1.21
N SER A 158 7.41 -7.90 0.12
CA SER A 158 7.00 -8.84 -0.91
C SER A 158 7.53 -8.45 -2.27
N LEU A 159 8.01 -9.43 -3.01
CA LEU A 159 8.30 -9.25 -4.42
C LEU A 159 6.99 -9.31 -5.20
N VAL A 160 6.82 -8.34 -6.10
CA VAL A 160 5.67 -8.23 -7.00
C VAL A 160 6.13 -8.50 -8.43
N VAL A 161 5.60 -9.55 -9.03
CA VAL A 161 5.91 -9.96 -10.41
C VAL A 161 4.61 -10.08 -11.19
N SER A 162 4.44 -9.28 -12.23
CA SER A 162 3.19 -9.28 -12.99
C SER A 162 3.45 -9.17 -14.50
N SER A 163 2.78 -9.99 -15.29
CA SER A 163 2.74 -9.83 -16.74
C SER A 163 1.83 -8.68 -17.14
N ARG A 164 2.05 -8.09 -18.34
CA ARG A 164 1.11 -7.15 -18.93
C ARG A 164 -0.29 -7.75 -19.01
N GLY A 165 -1.31 -6.98 -18.68
CA GLY A 165 -2.71 -7.40 -18.69
C GLY A 165 -3.19 -8.05 -17.38
N CYS A 166 -2.30 -8.24 -16.39
CA CYS A 166 -2.73 -8.66 -15.07
C CYS A 166 -3.50 -7.54 -14.38
N VAL A 167 -4.63 -7.90 -13.80
CA VAL A 167 -5.51 -7.02 -13.03
C VAL A 167 -5.56 -7.53 -11.59
N SER A 168 -5.38 -6.64 -10.62
CA SER A 168 -5.80 -6.87 -9.24
C SER A 168 -7.10 -6.11 -9.04
N ASP A 169 -8.17 -6.85 -8.73
CA ASP A 169 -9.48 -6.25 -8.49
C ASP A 169 -9.50 -5.33 -7.30
N SER A 170 -10.58 -4.59 -7.15
CA SER A 170 -10.75 -3.61 -6.09
C SER A 170 -10.60 -4.25 -4.72
N HIS A 171 -9.58 -3.85 -3.97
CA HIS A 171 -9.32 -4.32 -2.61
C HIS A 171 -8.69 -3.20 -1.78
N SER A 172 -8.73 -3.33 -0.49
CA SER A 172 -8.07 -2.44 0.46
C SER A 172 -7.16 -3.23 1.37
N ASP A 173 -6.02 -2.62 1.69
CA ASP A 173 -5.11 -3.13 2.69
C ASP A 173 -5.32 -2.37 4.00
N ALA A 174 -5.35 -3.07 5.11
CA ALA A 174 -5.53 -2.44 6.41
C ALA A 174 -4.30 -1.61 6.84
N PRO A 175 -3.05 -2.12 6.70
CA PRO A 175 -1.86 -1.34 7.02
C PRO A 175 -1.51 -0.35 5.89
N ASP A 176 -0.62 0.58 6.22
CA ASP A 176 0.05 1.38 5.20
C ASP A 176 0.88 0.49 4.29
N SER A 177 1.02 0.88 3.05
CA SER A 177 1.84 0.15 2.09
C SER A 177 2.74 1.06 1.27
N SER A 178 3.84 0.48 0.82
CA SER A 178 4.71 1.09 -0.19
C SER A 178 4.98 0.10 -1.30
N ASN A 179 5.14 0.61 -2.52
CA ASN A 179 5.48 -0.18 -3.68
C ASN A 179 6.57 0.54 -4.47
N TYR A 180 7.69 -0.13 -4.73
CA TYR A 180 8.78 0.38 -5.56
C TYR A 180 8.85 -0.39 -6.87
N CYS A 181 8.95 0.32 -7.98
CA CYS A 181 9.03 -0.25 -9.31
C CYS A 181 10.48 -0.37 -9.78
N PHE A 182 10.96 -1.61 -10.01
CA PHE A 182 12.27 -1.85 -10.62
C PHE A 182 12.22 -1.77 -12.13
N THR A 183 11.15 -2.27 -12.73
CA THR A 183 10.89 -2.18 -14.17
C THR A 183 9.42 -2.39 -14.47
N GLY A 184 8.96 -1.85 -15.61
CA GLY A 184 7.59 -1.99 -16.07
C GLY A 184 6.70 -0.83 -15.67
N GLU A 185 5.40 -1.09 -15.64
CA GLU A 185 4.41 -0.04 -15.38
C GLU A 185 3.09 -0.64 -14.87
N LYS A 186 2.53 0.00 -13.86
CA LYS A 186 1.17 -0.28 -13.37
C LYS A 186 0.37 1.01 -13.30
N VAL A 187 -0.92 0.93 -13.57
CA VAL A 187 -1.89 1.99 -13.30
C VAL A 187 -2.71 1.59 -12.09
N TRP A 188 -2.78 2.48 -11.13
CA TRP A 188 -3.54 2.34 -9.90
C TRP A 188 -4.70 3.32 -9.94
N LEU A 189 -5.93 2.82 -9.76
CA LEU A 189 -7.11 3.62 -9.45
C LEU A 189 -7.38 3.43 -7.96
N TYR A 190 -7.53 4.51 -7.20
CA TYR A 190 -7.71 4.41 -5.76
C TYR A 190 -8.70 5.45 -5.22
N TRP A 191 -9.32 5.11 -4.11
CA TRP A 191 -10.30 5.95 -3.43
C TRP A 191 -10.40 5.60 -1.95
N ASP A 192 -10.94 6.52 -1.15
CA ASP A 192 -11.26 6.26 0.25
C ASP A 192 -12.31 5.13 0.35
N THR A 193 -11.99 4.07 1.08
CA THR A 193 -12.81 2.86 1.18
C THR A 193 -14.23 3.18 1.66
N PHE A 194 -14.37 4.02 2.69
CA PHE A 194 -15.69 4.34 3.24
C PHE A 194 -16.51 5.28 2.36
N GLU A 195 -15.85 6.10 1.55
CA GLU A 195 -16.54 6.88 0.52
C GLU A 195 -17.02 5.96 -0.60
N GLY A 196 -16.19 4.99 -1.01
CA GLY A 196 -16.51 4.01 -2.03
C GLY A 196 -17.71 3.14 -1.67
N GLN A 197 -17.75 2.61 -0.45
CA GLN A 197 -18.86 1.81 0.05
C GLN A 197 -20.22 2.51 -0.08
N LYS A 198 -20.28 3.82 0.17
CA LYS A 198 -21.52 4.61 0.04
C LYS A 198 -22.06 4.67 -1.38
N LEU A 199 -21.24 4.43 -2.39
CA LEU A 199 -21.61 4.40 -3.81
C LEU A 199 -21.61 2.99 -4.40
N GLY A 200 -21.48 1.95 -3.56
CA GLY A 200 -21.43 0.55 -3.99
C GLY A 200 -20.20 0.22 -4.82
N LEU A 201 -19.07 0.89 -4.56
CA LEU A 201 -17.75 0.47 -4.98
C LEU A 201 -17.11 -0.26 -3.80
N GLU A 202 -17.47 -1.52 -3.68
CA GLU A 202 -17.08 -2.37 -2.56
C GLU A 202 -15.65 -2.89 -2.73
N ASP A 203 -15.09 -3.31 -1.62
CA ASP A 203 -13.87 -4.06 -1.57
C ASP A 203 -14.17 -5.52 -1.92
N CYS A 204 -13.51 -6.05 -2.94
CA CYS A 204 -13.69 -7.41 -3.40
C CYS A 204 -12.77 -8.40 -2.69
N SER A 205 -11.92 -7.96 -1.77
CA SER A 205 -11.00 -8.81 -1.03
C SER A 205 -11.66 -9.59 0.10
N VAL A 206 -12.88 -9.20 0.49
CA VAL A 206 -13.64 -9.98 1.45
C VAL A 206 -14.10 -11.25 0.77
N ASP A 207 -13.77 -12.40 1.31
CA ASP A 207 -14.02 -13.79 0.86
C ASP A 207 -15.46 -14.13 0.44
N THR A 208 -16.11 -13.27 -0.27
CA THR A 208 -17.32 -13.59 -1.01
C THR A 208 -16.91 -14.22 -2.33
N VAL A 209 -16.63 -15.50 -2.25
CA VAL A 209 -16.60 -16.40 -3.40
C VAL A 209 -17.80 -16.04 -4.26
N PHE A 210 -17.55 -15.49 -5.49
CA PHE A 210 -18.55 -15.28 -6.55
C PHE A 210 -19.44 -14.02 -6.57
N THR A 211 -19.13 -12.94 -5.90
CA THR A 211 -19.66 -11.65 -6.37
C THR A 211 -18.69 -11.09 -7.40
N GLU A 212 -19.12 -10.97 -8.66
CA GLU A 212 -18.45 -10.18 -9.67
C GLU A 212 -18.33 -8.75 -9.12
N CYS A 213 -17.13 -8.37 -8.72
CA CYS A 213 -16.85 -7.01 -8.28
C CYS A 213 -17.02 -6.08 -9.46
N SER A 214 -18.18 -5.50 -9.59
CA SER A 214 -18.50 -4.58 -10.68
C SER A 214 -17.89 -3.22 -10.39
N PHE A 215 -16.59 -3.06 -10.68
CA PHE A 215 -16.02 -1.73 -10.76
C PHE A 215 -16.76 -0.93 -11.84
N ASP A 216 -17.18 0.28 -11.50
CA ASP A 216 -17.87 1.20 -12.41
C ASP A 216 -17.15 2.54 -12.44
N MET A 217 -16.62 2.88 -13.61
CA MET A 217 -15.89 4.14 -13.82
C MET A 217 -16.76 5.37 -13.55
N SER A 218 -18.07 5.30 -13.80
CA SER A 218 -18.98 6.43 -13.56
C SER A 218 -19.19 6.65 -12.07
N ARG A 219 -19.28 5.58 -11.27
CA ARG A 219 -19.34 5.65 -9.81
C ARG A 219 -18.01 6.15 -9.24
N PHE A 220 -16.90 5.60 -9.71
CA PHE A 220 -15.55 6.05 -9.34
C PHE A 220 -15.38 7.57 -9.54
N LEU A 221 -15.82 8.10 -10.67
CA LEU A 221 -15.74 9.54 -10.97
C LEU A 221 -16.73 10.41 -10.16
N LYS A 222 -17.64 9.86 -9.37
CA LYS A 222 -18.48 10.59 -8.42
C LYS A 222 -17.80 10.77 -7.06
N LEU A 223 -16.86 9.91 -6.69
CA LEU A 223 -16.12 10.01 -5.44
C LEU A 223 -15.23 11.25 -5.42
N ARG A 224 -15.17 11.95 -4.30
CA ARG A 224 -14.26 13.10 -4.12
C ARG A 224 -12.80 12.66 -3.99
N SER A 225 -12.59 11.55 -3.29
CA SER A 225 -11.27 10.96 -3.04
C SER A 225 -10.70 10.21 -4.24
N ALA A 226 -11.53 9.84 -5.23
CA ALA A 226 -11.04 9.07 -6.37
C ALA A 226 -9.90 9.77 -7.11
N ARG A 227 -8.82 9.04 -7.26
CA ARG A 227 -7.60 9.44 -7.99
C ARG A 227 -7.04 8.24 -8.73
N TRP A 228 -6.15 8.51 -9.66
CA TRP A 228 -5.37 7.49 -10.31
C TRP A 228 -3.91 7.94 -10.45
N LEU A 229 -3.02 6.99 -10.56
CA LEU A 229 -1.61 7.23 -10.80
C LEU A 229 -1.03 6.14 -11.71
N ARG A 230 0.13 6.43 -12.25
CA ARG A 230 0.93 5.50 -13.02
C ARG A 230 2.29 5.40 -12.36
N ILE A 231 2.63 4.22 -11.87
CA ILE A 231 3.95 3.92 -11.33
C ILE A 231 4.81 3.27 -12.41
N SER A 232 6.02 3.75 -12.57
CA SER A 232 7.02 3.27 -13.52
C SER A 232 8.40 3.14 -12.86
N GLU A 233 9.37 2.68 -13.63
CA GLU A 233 10.74 2.40 -13.16
C GLU A 233 11.35 3.55 -12.34
N GLY A 234 11.95 3.20 -11.20
CA GLY A 234 12.59 4.14 -10.27
C GLY A 234 11.63 4.90 -9.37
N GLN A 235 10.32 4.70 -9.51
CA GLN A 235 9.31 5.36 -8.68
C GLN A 235 8.89 4.49 -7.50
N ALA A 236 8.49 5.16 -6.42
CA ALA A 236 7.87 4.54 -5.26
C ALA A 236 6.52 5.16 -4.95
N LEU A 237 5.55 4.31 -4.65
CA LEU A 237 4.22 4.67 -4.18
C LEU A 237 4.17 4.50 -2.65
N PHE A 238 3.65 5.49 -1.95
CA PHE A 238 3.10 5.36 -0.61
C PHE A 238 1.57 5.37 -0.69
N LEU A 239 0.95 4.35 -0.15
CA LEU A 239 -0.50 4.21 -0.04
C LEU A 239 -0.88 4.02 1.42
N PRO A 240 -1.57 4.97 2.04
CA PRO A 240 -2.10 4.81 3.39
C PRO A 240 -3.08 3.65 3.45
N GLY A 241 -3.14 2.97 4.57
CA GLY A 241 -4.18 1.97 4.84
C GLY A 241 -5.59 2.54 4.61
N GLU A 242 -6.53 1.67 4.27
CA GLU A 242 -7.94 2.02 4.04
C GLU A 242 -8.20 2.85 2.76
N TYR A 243 -7.32 2.77 1.79
CA TYR A 243 -7.64 3.13 0.42
C TYR A 243 -7.92 1.88 -0.39
N THR A 244 -9.16 1.78 -0.89
CA THR A 244 -9.49 0.76 -1.90
C THR A 244 -8.79 1.11 -3.19
N HIS A 245 -8.19 0.11 -3.82
CA HIS A 245 -7.50 0.31 -5.08
C HIS A 245 -7.69 -0.85 -6.03
N LYS A 246 -7.70 -0.52 -7.33
CA LYS A 246 -7.71 -1.44 -8.46
C LYS A 246 -6.45 -1.20 -9.27
N VAL A 247 -5.76 -2.28 -9.65
CA VAL A 247 -4.45 -2.16 -10.28
C VAL A 247 -4.40 -2.91 -11.60
N VAL A 248 -3.94 -2.25 -12.65
CA VAL A 248 -3.73 -2.85 -13.97
C VAL A 248 -2.26 -2.78 -14.36
N THR A 249 -1.69 -3.90 -14.73
CA THR A 249 -0.31 -3.98 -15.23
C THR A 249 -0.28 -3.67 -16.72
N THR A 250 0.20 -2.50 -17.10
CA THR A 250 0.25 -2.04 -18.50
C THR A 250 1.53 -2.44 -19.22
N LYS A 251 2.62 -2.61 -18.47
CA LYS A 251 3.88 -3.21 -18.96
C LYS A 251 4.33 -4.26 -17.97
N GLN A 252 5.01 -5.28 -18.47
CA GLN A 252 5.61 -6.31 -17.65
C GLN A 252 6.32 -5.70 -16.44
N TYR A 253 5.92 -6.11 -15.23
CA TYR A 253 6.25 -5.43 -13.99
C TYR A 253 7.04 -6.31 -13.03
N LEU A 254 8.09 -5.72 -12.48
CA LEU A 254 8.83 -6.24 -11.35
C LEU A 254 9.00 -5.12 -10.33
N GLY A 255 8.60 -5.38 -9.11
CA GLY A 255 8.72 -4.43 -8.02
C GLY A 255 8.82 -5.11 -6.66
N VAL A 256 8.93 -4.30 -5.64
CA VAL A 256 8.85 -4.74 -4.25
C VAL A 256 7.85 -3.90 -3.50
N GLY A 257 6.99 -4.56 -2.75
CA GLY A 257 6.02 -3.93 -1.85
C GLY A 257 6.35 -4.20 -0.39
N SER A 258 5.83 -3.39 0.49
CA SER A 258 5.93 -3.57 1.94
C SER A 258 4.67 -3.07 2.62
N PHE A 259 4.22 -3.81 3.65
CA PHE A 259 3.14 -3.40 4.54
C PHE A 259 3.70 -3.03 5.90
N TYR A 260 3.17 -1.98 6.53
CA TYR A 260 3.64 -1.50 7.83
C TYR A 260 2.63 -0.57 8.50
N VAL A 261 2.80 -0.33 9.78
CA VAL A 261 2.09 0.76 10.48
C VAL A 261 3.09 1.91 10.65
N SER A 262 2.88 3.00 9.94
CA SER A 262 3.74 4.18 10.06
C SER A 262 3.36 5.03 11.27
N LEU A 263 4.36 5.56 11.97
CA LEU A 263 4.13 6.41 13.13
C LEU A 263 3.35 7.69 12.77
N PRO A 264 3.70 8.43 11.71
CA PRO A 264 2.97 9.64 11.35
C PRO A 264 1.52 9.40 10.92
N ASN A 265 1.19 8.25 10.30
CA ASN A 265 -0.18 7.93 9.89
C ASN A 265 -0.99 7.18 10.97
N SER A 266 -0.35 6.75 12.07
CA SER A 266 -1.00 5.92 13.10
C SER A 266 -2.24 6.58 13.71
N LEU A 267 -2.24 7.90 13.87
CA LEU A 267 -3.39 8.63 14.40
C LEU A 267 -4.61 8.49 13.49
N ARG A 268 -4.43 8.65 12.17
CA ARG A 268 -5.51 8.49 11.20
C ARG A 268 -6.01 7.04 11.17
N SER A 269 -5.11 6.08 11.03
CA SER A 269 -5.46 4.66 10.96
C SER A 269 -6.22 4.20 12.22
N LEU A 270 -5.69 4.48 13.40
CA LEU A 270 -6.34 4.11 14.67
C LEU A 270 -7.70 4.81 14.86
N SER A 271 -7.83 6.08 14.42
CA SER A 271 -9.12 6.80 14.45
C SER A 271 -10.16 6.13 13.58
N ARG A 272 -9.79 5.72 12.39
CA ARG A 272 -10.70 5.07 11.43
C ARG A 272 -11.10 3.69 11.92
N TRP A 273 -10.16 2.93 12.45
CA TRP A 273 -10.46 1.61 13.05
C TRP A 273 -11.39 1.75 14.27
N THR A 274 -11.23 2.79 15.09
CA THR A 274 -12.17 3.06 16.19
C THR A 274 -13.58 3.39 15.71
N LEU A 275 -13.71 4.04 14.54
CA LEU A 275 -15.02 4.42 13.98
C LEU A 275 -15.72 3.28 13.23
N HIS A 276 -14.97 2.44 12.56
CA HIS A 276 -15.46 1.52 11.53
C HIS A 276 -15.08 0.06 11.76
N GLY A 277 -14.25 -0.22 12.77
CA GLY A 277 -13.57 -1.50 12.94
C GLY A 277 -12.35 -1.63 12.01
N PRO A 278 -11.43 -2.55 12.31
CA PRO A 278 -10.32 -2.84 11.43
C PRO A 278 -10.81 -3.52 10.14
N LEU A 279 -10.28 -3.10 8.99
CA LEU A 279 -10.70 -3.64 7.68
C LEU A 279 -10.41 -5.13 7.51
N TRP A 280 -9.37 -5.65 8.18
CA TRP A 280 -9.03 -7.08 8.11
C TRP A 280 -10.04 -8.01 8.82
N SER A 281 -10.96 -7.44 9.58
CA SER A 281 -11.96 -8.17 10.38
C SER A 281 -13.34 -8.24 9.74
N GLN A 282 -13.53 -7.64 8.56
CA GLN A 282 -14.82 -7.64 7.88
C GLN A 282 -15.20 -9.07 7.41
N GLY A 283 -15.73 -9.85 8.33
CA GLY A 283 -16.20 -11.23 8.06
C GLY A 283 -16.34 -12.09 9.31
N GLN A 284 -15.65 -11.74 10.38
CA GLN A 284 -15.74 -12.44 11.66
C GLN A 284 -15.77 -11.44 12.81
N ALA A 285 -16.92 -10.84 13.07
CA ALA A 285 -17.12 -10.02 14.28
C ALA A 285 -16.93 -10.88 15.53
N THR A 286 -15.73 -10.84 16.07
CA THR A 286 -15.39 -11.52 17.32
C THR A 286 -14.77 -10.54 18.31
N ASN A 287 -14.87 -10.83 19.59
CA ASN A 287 -14.23 -10.04 20.68
C ASN A 287 -12.70 -9.85 20.50
N THR A 288 -12.09 -10.54 19.52
CA THR A 288 -10.66 -10.44 19.18
C THR A 288 -10.30 -9.15 18.44
N GLU A 289 -11.25 -8.48 17.80
CA GLU A 289 -11.01 -7.27 16.99
C GLU A 289 -10.77 -6.04 17.86
N ASP A 290 -11.59 -5.85 18.87
CA ASP A 290 -11.40 -4.79 19.85
C ASP A 290 -10.06 -4.97 20.57
N GLN A 291 -9.66 -6.22 20.84
CA GLN A 291 -8.38 -6.52 21.46
C GLN A 291 -7.20 -6.16 20.53
N ALA A 292 -7.28 -6.47 19.25
CA ALA A 292 -6.24 -6.12 18.27
C ALA A 292 -6.06 -4.59 18.18
N LEU A 293 -7.15 -3.81 18.15
CA LEU A 293 -7.08 -2.35 18.18
C LEU A 293 -6.42 -1.83 19.45
N VAL A 294 -6.76 -2.41 20.61
CA VAL A 294 -6.14 -2.08 21.90
C VAL A 294 -4.64 -2.36 21.87
N ASP A 295 -4.23 -3.54 21.41
CA ASP A 295 -2.84 -3.98 21.40
C ASP A 295 -1.99 -3.10 20.47
N ILE A 296 -2.47 -2.81 19.26
CA ILE A 296 -1.80 -1.90 18.31
C ILE A 296 -1.69 -0.49 18.89
N THR A 297 -2.77 0.02 19.50
CA THR A 297 -2.76 1.35 20.11
C THR A 297 -1.74 1.41 21.26
N GLN A 298 -1.69 0.39 22.11
CA GLN A 298 -0.72 0.33 23.20
C GLN A 298 0.72 0.25 22.68
N GLN A 299 0.95 -0.46 21.60
CA GLN A 299 2.28 -0.58 21.02
C GLN A 299 2.74 0.74 20.39
N VAL A 300 1.87 1.44 19.66
CA VAL A 300 2.18 2.78 19.15
C VAL A 300 2.52 3.73 20.31
N LYS A 301 1.72 3.72 21.40
CA LYS A 301 2.01 4.50 22.62
C LYS A 301 3.38 4.15 23.21
N LYS A 302 3.69 2.86 23.33
CA LYS A 302 4.98 2.37 23.86
C LYS A 302 6.14 2.85 22.99
N THR A 303 5.98 2.81 21.67
CA THR A 303 6.98 3.30 20.70
C THR A 303 7.21 4.81 20.86
N ILE A 304 6.16 5.62 20.95
CA ILE A 304 6.27 7.06 21.19
C ILE A 304 7.01 7.35 22.50
N LYS A 305 6.64 6.67 23.59
CA LYS A 305 7.32 6.83 24.90
C LYS A 305 8.79 6.45 24.85
N LYS A 306 9.15 5.37 24.13
CA LYS A 306 10.55 5.00 23.91
C LYS A 306 11.30 6.08 23.11
N LEU A 307 10.70 6.58 22.02
CA LEU A 307 11.32 7.58 21.14
C LEU A 307 11.55 8.93 21.83
N ARG A 308 10.68 9.34 22.75
CA ARG A 308 10.90 10.57 23.56
C ARG A 308 12.26 10.59 24.23
N LYS A 309 12.79 9.43 24.63
CA LYS A 309 14.07 9.24 25.32
C LYS A 309 15.25 8.93 24.38
N ARG A 310 15.01 8.83 23.06
CA ARG A 310 16.04 8.47 22.08
C ARG A 310 16.64 9.70 21.42
N SER A 311 17.78 9.49 20.76
CA SER A 311 18.47 10.52 19.99
C SER A 311 17.59 11.07 18.84
N THR A 312 17.89 12.29 18.41
CA THR A 312 17.21 12.94 17.27
C THR A 312 17.23 12.07 16.03
N LYS A 313 18.33 11.38 15.74
CA LYS A 313 18.44 10.46 14.61
C LYS A 313 17.40 9.33 14.66
N CYS A 314 17.17 8.74 15.85
CA CYS A 314 16.14 7.70 16.01
C CYS A 314 14.73 8.25 15.82
N LYS A 315 14.45 9.47 16.29
CA LYS A 315 13.17 10.15 16.14
C LYS A 315 12.87 10.46 14.67
N GLN A 316 13.84 11.06 13.98
CA GLN A 316 13.72 11.40 12.55
C GLN A 316 13.47 10.17 11.68
N ARG A 317 14.11 9.06 12.01
CA ARG A 317 14.01 7.82 11.25
C ARG A 317 12.59 7.24 11.20
N LEU A 318 11.77 7.45 12.23
CA LEU A 318 10.39 6.99 12.32
C LEU A 318 9.36 8.10 12.10
N GLY A 319 9.80 9.30 11.72
CA GLY A 319 8.91 10.44 11.52
C GLY A 319 8.25 10.96 12.79
N TYR A 320 8.90 10.81 13.95
CA TYR A 320 8.39 11.27 15.25
C TYR A 320 8.06 12.77 15.24
N ASP A 321 8.89 13.58 14.58
CA ASP A 321 8.75 15.03 14.49
C ASP A 321 7.53 15.47 13.65
N TYR A 322 6.87 14.54 12.99
CA TYR A 322 5.63 14.77 12.22
C TYR A 322 4.34 14.46 13.01
N LEU A 323 4.45 13.97 14.23
CA LEU A 323 3.27 13.72 15.08
C LEU A 323 2.43 14.99 15.36
N PRO A 324 3.02 16.18 15.63
CA PRO A 324 2.23 17.41 15.75
C PRO A 324 1.46 17.74 14.48
N HIS A 325 2.08 17.58 13.31
CA HIS A 325 1.43 17.80 12.02
C HIS A 325 0.29 16.79 11.77
N ALA A 326 0.49 15.52 12.10
CA ALA A 326 -0.56 14.52 12.04
C ALA A 326 -1.75 14.89 12.94
N LEU A 327 -1.49 15.38 14.15
CA LEU A 327 -2.50 15.85 15.08
C LEU A 327 -3.32 17.03 14.54
N GLU A 328 -2.65 18.03 13.96
CA GLU A 328 -3.31 19.18 13.31
C GLU A 328 -4.18 18.73 12.13
N ASN A 329 -3.67 17.84 11.27
CA ASN A 329 -4.41 17.31 10.15
C ASN A 329 -5.64 16.52 10.61
N TRP A 330 -5.50 15.72 11.65
CA TRP A 330 -6.61 14.99 12.24
C TRP A 330 -7.72 15.93 12.75
N HIS A 331 -7.35 16.99 13.48
CA HIS A 331 -8.33 17.98 13.95
C HIS A 331 -9.07 18.70 12.81
N ARG A 332 -8.35 18.97 11.70
CA ARG A 332 -8.96 19.63 10.53
C ARG A 332 -9.85 18.70 9.71
N SER A 333 -9.46 17.44 9.57
CA SER A 333 -10.15 16.48 8.69
C SER A 333 -11.27 15.70 9.36
N THR A 334 -11.25 15.58 10.69
CA THR A 334 -12.22 14.79 11.46
C THR A 334 -13.30 15.69 12.04
N GLY A 335 -14.55 15.44 11.69
CA GLY A 335 -15.67 16.23 12.19
C GLY A 335 -15.84 16.14 13.72
N LYS A 336 -16.32 17.21 14.39
CA LYS A 336 -16.45 17.28 15.86
C LYS A 336 -17.18 16.08 16.47
N ARG A 337 -18.27 15.62 15.85
CA ARG A 337 -19.04 14.46 16.32
C ARG A 337 -18.21 13.16 16.25
N GLN A 338 -17.44 13.01 15.19
CA GLN A 338 -16.54 11.86 15.05
C GLN A 338 -15.40 11.93 16.07
N GLN A 339 -14.80 13.10 16.29
CA GLN A 339 -13.78 13.29 17.32
C GLN A 339 -14.30 12.87 18.69
N GLN A 340 -15.53 13.31 19.07
CA GLN A 340 -16.15 12.92 20.33
C GLN A 340 -16.32 11.40 20.44
N LYS A 341 -16.80 10.74 19.38
CA LYS A 341 -16.97 9.27 19.35
C LYS A 341 -15.63 8.55 19.52
N ILE A 342 -14.59 9.01 18.83
CA ILE A 342 -13.23 8.43 18.92
C ILE A 342 -12.66 8.62 20.32
N LEU A 343 -12.76 9.82 20.88
CA LEU A 343 -12.22 10.14 22.21
C LEU A 343 -12.97 9.44 23.36
N ALA A 344 -14.17 8.96 23.13
CA ALA A 344 -14.89 8.12 24.09
C ALA A 344 -14.29 6.72 24.24
N SER A 345 -13.48 6.26 23.26
CA SER A 345 -12.73 4.98 23.37
C SER A 345 -11.53 5.16 24.30
N ALA A 346 -11.50 4.42 25.38
CA ALA A 346 -10.46 4.53 26.42
C ALA A 346 -9.00 4.36 25.85
N PRO A 347 -8.68 3.36 25.03
CA PRO A 347 -7.35 3.21 24.46
C PRO A 347 -6.92 4.44 23.63
N PHE A 348 -7.85 5.04 22.91
CA PHE A 348 -7.60 6.17 22.05
C PHE A 348 -7.46 7.48 22.82
N SER A 349 -8.25 7.68 23.88
CA SER A 349 -8.15 8.87 24.75
C SER A 349 -6.75 9.05 25.33
N ASP A 350 -6.20 7.98 25.89
CA ASP A 350 -4.82 7.99 26.38
C ASP A 350 -3.77 8.24 25.28
N TYR A 351 -4.01 7.73 24.08
CA TYR A 351 -3.13 7.97 22.94
C TYR A 351 -3.13 9.44 22.55
N MET A 352 -4.31 10.06 22.49
CA MET A 352 -4.47 11.49 22.20
C MET A 352 -3.79 12.36 23.25
N GLN A 353 -3.91 12.04 24.53
CA GLN A 353 -3.21 12.75 25.59
C GLN A 353 -1.69 12.73 25.37
N LEU A 354 -1.15 11.57 25.03
CA LEU A 354 0.28 11.41 24.72
C LEU A 354 0.71 12.26 23.52
N LEU A 355 -0.10 12.33 22.46
CA LEU A 355 0.19 13.17 21.28
C LEU A 355 0.17 14.65 21.63
N HIS A 356 -0.78 15.12 22.44
CA HIS A 356 -0.79 16.51 22.92
C HIS A 356 0.43 16.86 23.77
N GLU A 357 0.94 15.92 24.57
CA GLU A 357 2.19 16.12 25.30
C GLU A 357 3.41 16.20 24.37
N VAL A 358 3.43 15.41 23.28
CA VAL A 358 4.49 15.51 22.25
C VAL A 358 4.44 16.88 21.57
N GLY A 359 3.27 17.34 21.15
CA GLY A 359 3.09 18.62 20.48
C GLY A 359 3.46 19.84 21.33
N ARG A 360 3.36 19.75 22.67
CA ARG A 360 3.77 20.83 23.59
C ARG A 360 5.28 20.90 23.81
N ASN A 361 6.02 19.84 23.49
CA ASN A 361 7.46 19.73 23.72
C ASN A 361 8.28 19.81 22.41
N CYS A 362 7.64 20.09 21.28
CA CYS A 362 8.23 20.41 19.98
C CYS A 362 8.08 21.89 19.68
#